data_8913b3e272ce3b9e8f1a92efd742e538
#
_entry.id   8913b3e272ce3b9e8f1a92efd742e538
#
_cell.length_a   1.000
_cell.length_b   1.000
_cell.length_c   1.000
_cell.angle_alpha   90.00
_cell.angle_beta   90.00
_cell.angle_gamma   90.00
#
_symmetry.space_group_name_H-M   'P 1'
#
loop_
_entity.id
_entity.type
_entity.pdbx_description
1 polymer ?
#
loop_
_entity_poly.entity_id
_entity_poly.type
_entity_poly.pdbx_seq_one_letter_code
_entity_poly.pdbx_strand_id
1 'polypeptide(L)'
;FADRTDHDQMREVLGGREYDVVLDMSAYHPDDVGLMVEIFGGRAGQYVFASSTVVYAASDHLPITEDHPTERGNPQIEYGGNKLLCEDLLWHAHVDQGFPVTVVYFSMVYGPRNIIPDREQRMFARLEAGRPVLIPGDGTTVSQVGHVDDQARALEAITQAPATVGKRYNLTGRHFQTDLGYVATTAAHIGVEPDLRFIPAATMDALWDGELDLEVDSGSKANIDIRTSPEARQRQQSVRHRFRFASVIPRLAPNIHRWNRNVVFGIDALRRDTGWEPRHDLASMVA
;
A
#
# COMPACT_ATOMS: atom_id res chain seq x y z
N PHE A 1 7.07 25.46 6.27
CA PHE A 1 6.85 24.72 5.01
C PHE A 1 8.16 24.68 4.25
N ALA A 2 8.55 23.53 3.72
CA ALA A 2 9.69 23.35 2.84
C ALA A 2 9.32 22.39 1.72
N ASP A 3 9.90 22.58 0.54
CA ASP A 3 9.85 21.59 -0.53
C ASP A 3 10.89 20.50 -0.23
N ARG A 4 10.47 19.24 -0.14
CA ARG A 4 11.36 18.13 0.16
C ARG A 4 12.45 17.94 -0.90
N THR A 5 12.18 18.32 -2.15
CA THR A 5 13.13 18.19 -3.26
C THR A 5 14.14 19.35 -3.31
N ASP A 6 13.90 20.43 -2.55
CA ASP A 6 14.85 21.52 -2.34
C ASP A 6 15.69 21.25 -1.09
N HIS A 7 16.82 20.61 -1.29
CA HIS A 7 17.72 20.19 -0.21
C HIS A 7 18.27 21.36 0.62
N ASP A 8 18.49 22.53 0.01
CA ASP A 8 19.01 23.71 0.73
C ASP A 8 17.91 24.29 1.63
N GLN A 9 16.67 24.36 1.14
CA GLN A 9 15.53 24.77 1.95
C GLN A 9 15.28 23.79 3.11
N MET A 10 15.44 22.49 2.87
CA MET A 10 15.29 21.47 3.93
C MET A 10 16.37 21.64 5.01
N ARG A 11 17.63 21.90 4.64
CA ARG A 11 18.70 22.19 5.60
C ARG A 11 18.44 23.46 6.40
N GLU A 12 17.95 24.52 5.75
CA GLU A 12 17.62 25.79 6.42
C GLU A 12 16.49 25.59 7.44
N VAL A 13 15.42 24.89 7.08
CA VAL A 13 14.22 24.75 7.93
C VAL A 13 14.44 23.74 9.05
N LEU A 14 15.12 22.63 8.80
CA LEU A 14 15.26 21.51 9.75
C LEU A 14 16.63 21.47 10.43
N GLY A 15 17.65 22.07 9.82
CA GLY A 15 19.01 22.04 10.34
C GLY A 15 19.16 22.74 11.71
N GLY A 16 20.06 22.18 12.54
CA GLY A 16 20.37 22.75 13.86
C GLY A 16 19.30 22.55 14.93
N ARG A 17 18.23 21.84 14.65
CA ARG A 17 17.17 21.50 15.61
C ARG A 17 17.31 20.07 16.08
N GLU A 18 16.87 19.81 17.31
CA GLU A 18 16.74 18.48 17.88
C GLU A 18 15.27 18.09 17.89
N TYR A 19 15.02 16.81 17.68
CA TYR A 19 13.68 16.23 17.67
C TYR A 19 13.67 14.93 18.45
N ASP A 20 12.65 14.71 19.29
CA ASP A 20 12.45 13.42 19.93
C ASP A 20 12.11 12.35 18.88
N VAL A 21 11.26 12.72 17.91
CA VAL A 21 10.79 11.82 16.86
C VAL A 21 10.66 12.56 15.52
N VAL A 22 11.08 11.90 14.46
CA VAL A 22 10.82 12.30 13.06
C VAL A 22 10.00 11.21 12.38
N LEU A 23 8.83 11.56 11.87
CA LEU A 23 7.98 10.67 11.06
C LEU A 23 8.16 11.04 9.58
N ASP A 24 8.91 10.24 8.83
CA ASP A 24 9.09 10.44 7.40
C ASP A 24 8.10 9.59 6.59
N MET A 25 6.97 10.19 6.28
CA MET A 25 5.86 9.57 5.56
C MET A 25 5.94 9.73 4.05
N SER A 26 6.87 10.55 3.55
CA SER A 26 6.90 10.97 2.14
C SER A 26 8.21 10.68 1.41
N ALA A 27 9.24 10.18 2.06
CA ALA A 27 10.50 9.84 1.38
C ALA A 27 10.31 8.75 0.33
N TYR A 28 10.86 8.98 -0.84
CA TYR A 28 10.72 8.11 -1.99
C TYR A 28 12.05 7.84 -2.71
N HIS A 29 12.95 8.80 -2.69
CA HIS A 29 14.27 8.67 -3.31
C HIS A 29 15.37 8.54 -2.26
N PRO A 30 16.44 7.76 -2.52
CA PRO A 30 17.57 7.60 -1.62
C PRO A 30 18.23 8.94 -1.24
N ASP A 31 18.31 9.89 -2.18
CA ASP A 31 18.91 11.20 -1.93
C ASP A 31 18.15 11.99 -0.88
N ASP A 32 16.80 11.90 -0.88
CA ASP A 32 15.96 12.54 0.15
C ASP A 32 16.26 11.97 1.54
N VAL A 33 16.42 10.64 1.60
CA VAL A 33 16.73 9.95 2.86
C VAL A 33 18.16 10.23 3.32
N GLY A 34 19.10 10.28 2.38
CA GLY A 34 20.50 10.66 2.67
C GLY A 34 20.58 12.04 3.32
N LEU A 35 19.82 13.01 2.81
CA LEU A 35 19.69 14.33 3.41
C LEU A 35 19.11 14.26 4.83
N MET A 36 18.11 13.40 5.08
CA MET A 36 17.53 13.26 6.42
C MET A 36 18.56 12.65 7.40
N VAL A 37 19.35 11.68 6.97
CA VAL A 37 20.45 11.13 7.78
C VAL A 37 21.47 12.24 8.12
N GLU A 38 21.84 13.06 7.16
CA GLU A 38 22.72 14.23 7.37
C GLU A 38 22.14 15.21 8.41
N ILE A 39 20.88 15.60 8.22
CA ILE A 39 20.22 16.61 9.05
C ILE A 39 19.97 16.09 10.47
N PHE A 40 19.54 14.83 10.63
CA PHE A 40 19.09 14.29 11.91
C PHE A 40 20.10 13.41 12.62
N GLY A 41 21.28 13.15 12.02
CA GLY A 41 22.37 12.42 12.68
C GLY A 41 22.75 13.04 14.02
N GLY A 42 22.55 12.28 15.14
CA GLY A 42 22.78 12.75 16.50
C GLY A 42 21.78 13.81 16.99
N ARG A 43 20.71 14.12 16.24
CA ARG A 43 19.71 15.16 16.57
C ARG A 43 18.27 14.65 16.58
N ALA A 44 18.03 13.40 16.25
CA ALA A 44 16.74 12.75 16.41
C ALA A 44 16.85 11.61 17.40
N GLY A 45 15.87 11.50 18.31
CA GLY A 45 15.75 10.36 19.22
C GLY A 45 15.25 9.12 18.50
N GLN A 46 14.37 9.29 17.51
CA GLN A 46 13.86 8.22 16.64
C GLN A 46 13.51 8.77 15.27
N TYR A 47 13.84 8.02 14.22
CA TYR A 47 13.44 8.30 12.85
C TYR A 47 12.59 7.15 12.31
N VAL A 48 11.29 7.38 12.11
CA VAL A 48 10.35 6.40 11.61
C VAL A 48 10.16 6.57 10.11
N PHE A 49 10.59 5.60 9.35
CA PHE A 49 10.51 5.61 7.88
C PHE A 49 9.28 4.82 7.39
N ALA A 50 8.43 5.48 6.62
CA ALA A 50 7.31 4.84 5.96
C ALA A 50 7.78 4.10 4.69
N SER A 51 7.96 2.80 4.82
CA SER A 51 8.11 1.87 3.70
C SER A 51 6.75 1.25 3.31
N SER A 52 6.75 0.20 2.54
CA SER A 52 5.52 -0.42 2.03
C SER A 52 5.67 -1.93 1.93
N THR A 53 4.59 -2.65 2.16
CA THR A 53 4.54 -4.11 1.96
C THR A 53 4.78 -4.55 0.51
N VAL A 54 4.78 -3.64 -0.46
CA VAL A 54 5.13 -3.93 -1.86
C VAL A 54 6.59 -4.34 -2.06
N VAL A 55 7.44 -4.13 -1.06
CA VAL A 55 8.86 -4.52 -1.10
C VAL A 55 9.07 -6.03 -0.99
N TYR A 56 8.10 -6.78 -0.48
CA TYR A 56 8.24 -8.21 -0.29
C TYR A 56 8.18 -8.99 -1.59
N ALA A 57 8.93 -10.08 -1.65
CA ALA A 57 8.79 -11.10 -2.66
C ALA A 57 7.46 -11.86 -2.48
N ALA A 58 6.97 -12.43 -3.57
CA ALA A 58 5.80 -13.28 -3.54
C ALA A 58 6.03 -14.51 -2.64
N SER A 59 4.99 -14.92 -1.90
CA SER A 59 5.07 -16.04 -0.96
C SER A 59 3.82 -16.92 -1.01
N ASP A 60 4.03 -18.22 -0.91
CA ASP A 60 2.97 -19.20 -0.63
C ASP A 60 2.89 -19.52 0.88
N HIS A 61 3.83 -18.98 1.68
CA HIS A 61 3.81 -19.08 3.14
C HIS A 61 3.21 -17.80 3.74
N LEU A 62 2.15 -17.96 4.52
CA LEU A 62 1.42 -16.86 5.15
C LEU A 62 1.32 -17.07 6.66
N PRO A 63 1.30 -16.01 7.46
CA PRO A 63 1.42 -14.61 7.05
C PRO A 63 2.85 -14.23 6.62
N ILE A 64 2.99 -13.22 5.78
CA ILE A 64 4.28 -12.59 5.45
C ILE A 64 4.74 -11.80 6.69
N THR A 65 5.90 -12.15 7.22
CA THR A 65 6.51 -11.47 8.37
C THR A 65 7.62 -10.52 7.93
N GLU A 66 8.15 -9.75 8.85
CA GLU A 66 9.18 -8.74 8.59
C GLU A 66 10.52 -9.34 8.12
N ASP A 67 10.75 -10.62 8.37
CA ASP A 67 11.96 -11.35 7.93
C ASP A 67 11.80 -11.99 6.54
N HIS A 68 10.63 -11.81 5.91
CA HIS A 68 10.38 -12.37 4.59
C HIS A 68 11.28 -11.70 3.53
N PRO A 69 11.79 -12.46 2.53
CA PRO A 69 12.61 -11.90 1.46
C PRO A 69 11.93 -10.74 0.73
N THR A 70 12.74 -9.78 0.29
CA THR A 70 12.28 -8.64 -0.51
C THR A 70 12.55 -8.86 -2.00
N GLU A 71 11.72 -8.28 -2.85
CA GLU A 71 11.83 -8.35 -4.31
C GLU A 71 12.55 -7.12 -4.86
N ARG A 72 13.78 -7.30 -5.34
CA ARG A 72 14.63 -6.20 -5.83
C ARG A 72 14.71 -6.09 -7.35
N GLY A 73 14.31 -7.12 -8.06
CA GLY A 73 14.55 -7.26 -9.49
C GLY A 73 13.37 -6.98 -10.39
N ASN A 74 12.21 -6.60 -9.86
CA ASN A 74 11.01 -6.44 -10.67
C ASN A 74 10.86 -5.02 -11.20
N PRO A 75 11.08 -4.79 -12.52
CA PRO A 75 10.99 -3.44 -13.12
C PRO A 75 9.57 -2.85 -13.09
N GLN A 76 8.55 -3.66 -12.81
CA GLN A 76 7.17 -3.18 -12.65
C GLN A 76 6.95 -2.48 -11.30
N ILE A 77 7.94 -2.52 -10.39
CA ILE A 77 7.83 -2.02 -9.04
C ILE A 77 8.96 -1.03 -8.75
N GLU A 78 9.08 -0.01 -9.56
CA GLU A 78 9.98 1.11 -9.29
C GLU A 78 9.76 1.68 -7.87
N TYR A 79 8.51 1.79 -7.46
CA TYR A 79 8.16 2.27 -6.12
C TYR A 79 8.77 1.39 -5.01
N GLY A 80 8.60 0.07 -5.08
CA GLY A 80 9.17 -0.86 -4.11
C GLY A 80 10.71 -0.85 -4.14
N GLY A 81 11.29 -0.79 -5.35
CA GLY A 81 12.73 -0.69 -5.54
C GLY A 81 13.33 0.54 -4.87
N ASN A 82 12.75 1.71 -5.07
CA ASN A 82 13.20 2.96 -4.44
C ASN A 82 13.05 2.91 -2.92
N LYS A 83 11.95 2.35 -2.40
CA LYS A 83 11.79 2.15 -0.94
C LYS A 83 12.90 1.26 -0.37
N LEU A 84 13.27 0.18 -1.05
CA LEU A 84 14.39 -0.68 -0.62
C LEU A 84 15.74 0.02 -0.67
N LEU A 85 15.99 0.87 -1.66
CA LEU A 85 17.22 1.68 -1.69
C LEU A 85 17.27 2.68 -0.52
N CYS A 86 16.14 3.28 -0.18
CA CYS A 86 16.02 4.12 1.02
C CYS A 86 16.29 3.33 2.30
N GLU A 87 15.72 2.13 2.42
CA GLU A 87 15.95 1.25 3.57
C GLU A 87 17.43 0.86 3.70
N ASP A 88 18.08 0.48 2.60
CA ASP A 88 19.50 0.13 2.61
C ASP A 88 20.35 1.27 3.19
N LEU A 89 20.10 2.49 2.74
CA LEU A 89 20.81 3.66 3.24
C LEU A 89 20.56 3.88 4.74
N LEU A 90 19.32 3.75 5.18
CA LEU A 90 18.96 3.92 6.60
C LEU A 90 19.58 2.83 7.47
N TRP A 91 19.59 1.57 7.01
CA TRP A 91 20.21 0.47 7.75
C TRP A 91 21.73 0.60 7.82
N HIS A 92 22.40 1.07 6.77
CA HIS A 92 23.82 1.40 6.82
C HIS A 92 24.09 2.52 7.83
N ALA A 93 23.31 3.60 7.79
CA ALA A 93 23.44 4.69 8.76
C ALA A 93 23.19 4.21 10.21
N HIS A 94 22.25 3.27 10.41
CA HIS A 94 22.00 2.68 11.71
C HIS A 94 23.19 1.89 12.24
N VAL A 95 23.75 1.02 11.40
CA VAL A 95 24.88 0.16 11.79
C VAL A 95 26.15 0.95 12.00
N ASP A 96 26.47 1.90 11.09
CA ASP A 96 27.74 2.58 11.05
C ASP A 96 27.80 3.83 11.94
N GLN A 97 26.64 4.49 12.14
CA GLN A 97 26.56 5.80 12.79
C GLN A 97 25.61 5.82 14.00
N GLY A 98 24.90 4.71 14.27
CA GLY A 98 23.90 4.66 15.33
C GLY A 98 22.63 5.46 15.00
N PHE A 99 22.32 5.71 13.70
CA PHE A 99 21.12 6.45 13.32
C PHE A 99 19.85 5.72 13.81
N PRO A 100 18.95 6.38 14.55
CA PRO A 100 17.90 5.72 15.32
C PRO A 100 16.66 5.36 14.45
N VAL A 101 16.83 4.53 13.43
CA VAL A 101 15.79 4.20 12.48
C VAL A 101 14.80 3.15 13.00
N THR A 102 13.53 3.33 12.66
CA THR A 102 12.47 2.31 12.68
C THR A 102 11.81 2.28 11.31
N VAL A 103 11.67 1.12 10.67
CA VAL A 103 11.04 0.98 9.35
C VAL A 103 9.63 0.42 9.54
N VAL A 104 8.64 1.01 8.88
CA VAL A 104 7.24 0.57 8.94
C VAL A 104 6.72 0.24 7.55
N TYR A 105 6.33 -1.00 7.33
CA TYR A 105 5.77 -1.49 6.07
C TYR A 105 4.27 -1.33 6.05
N PHE A 106 3.80 -0.24 5.46
CA PHE A 106 2.38 -0.01 5.30
C PHE A 106 1.78 -0.97 4.27
N SER A 107 0.73 -1.67 4.66
CA SER A 107 -0.18 -2.30 3.72
C SER A 107 -1.09 -1.25 3.08
N MET A 108 -2.09 -1.68 2.33
CA MET A 108 -3.06 -0.77 1.78
C MET A 108 -3.81 -0.03 2.89
N VAL A 109 -3.68 1.29 2.90
CA VAL A 109 -4.37 2.18 3.83
C VAL A 109 -5.80 2.42 3.33
N TYR A 110 -6.77 2.27 4.19
CA TYR A 110 -8.18 2.47 3.94
C TYR A 110 -8.76 3.48 4.97
N GLY A 111 -9.78 4.20 4.58
CA GLY A 111 -10.49 5.09 5.51
C GLY A 111 -10.77 6.48 4.95
N PRO A 112 -11.37 7.37 5.77
CA PRO A 112 -11.78 8.68 5.34
C PRO A 112 -10.61 9.54 4.86
N ARG A 113 -10.91 10.47 3.93
CA ARG A 113 -9.95 11.41 3.35
C ARG A 113 -8.83 10.75 2.52
N ASN A 114 -9.08 9.54 1.99
CA ASN A 114 -8.13 8.96 1.04
C ASN A 114 -8.02 9.85 -0.20
N ILE A 115 -6.81 10.37 -0.43
CA ILE A 115 -6.51 11.26 -1.56
C ILE A 115 -6.09 10.51 -2.82
N ILE A 116 -5.91 9.19 -2.73
CA ILE A 116 -5.52 8.37 -3.89
C ILE A 116 -6.75 8.20 -4.77
N PRO A 117 -6.77 8.77 -5.97
CA PRO A 117 -7.92 8.66 -6.85
C PRO A 117 -8.15 7.21 -7.27
N ASP A 118 -9.40 6.91 -7.59
CA ASP A 118 -9.82 5.62 -8.16
C ASP A 118 -9.62 4.38 -7.26
N ARG A 119 -9.58 4.56 -5.94
CA ARG A 119 -9.58 3.47 -4.96
C ARG A 119 -11.01 3.10 -4.52
N GLU A 120 -11.27 3.14 -3.21
CA GLU A 120 -12.55 2.80 -2.57
C GLU A 120 -13.72 3.59 -3.14
N GLN A 121 -13.52 4.87 -3.37
CA GLN A 121 -14.53 5.78 -3.94
C GLN A 121 -15.09 5.28 -5.27
N ARG A 122 -14.24 4.62 -6.05
CA ARG A 122 -14.68 4.05 -7.32
C ARG A 122 -15.57 2.83 -7.12
N MET A 123 -15.31 2.00 -6.11
CA MET A 123 -16.19 0.91 -5.71
C MET A 123 -17.56 1.45 -5.31
N PHE A 124 -17.60 2.43 -4.41
CA PHE A 124 -18.83 3.05 -3.96
C PHE A 124 -19.63 3.63 -5.14
N ALA A 125 -18.99 4.45 -5.96
CA ALA A 125 -19.64 5.07 -7.12
C ALA A 125 -20.19 4.04 -8.14
N ARG A 126 -19.50 2.90 -8.32
CA ARG A 126 -20.01 1.83 -9.20
C ARG A 126 -21.20 1.11 -8.61
N LEU A 127 -21.14 0.78 -7.34
CA LEU A 127 -22.22 0.09 -6.62
C LEU A 127 -23.47 0.97 -6.57
N GLU A 128 -23.36 2.23 -6.20
CA GLU A 128 -24.46 3.20 -6.18
C GLU A 128 -25.10 3.40 -7.55
N ALA A 129 -24.29 3.40 -8.60
CA ALA A 129 -24.78 3.52 -9.97
C ALA A 129 -25.35 2.20 -10.54
N GLY A 130 -25.37 1.10 -9.77
CA GLY A 130 -25.79 -0.23 -10.22
C GLY A 130 -24.95 -0.76 -11.38
N ARG A 131 -23.67 -0.38 -11.46
CA ARG A 131 -22.75 -0.84 -12.52
C ARG A 131 -22.12 -2.18 -12.12
N PRO A 132 -21.81 -3.04 -13.12
CA PRO A 132 -21.15 -4.31 -12.85
C PRO A 132 -19.83 -4.15 -12.11
N VAL A 133 -19.61 -5.02 -11.11
CA VAL A 133 -18.34 -5.12 -10.38
C VAL A 133 -17.61 -6.39 -10.82
N LEU A 134 -16.36 -6.24 -11.26
CA LEU A 134 -15.55 -7.35 -11.72
C LEU A 134 -14.91 -8.07 -10.53
N ILE A 135 -15.13 -9.36 -10.46
CA ILE A 135 -14.55 -10.25 -9.44
C ILE A 135 -13.50 -11.15 -10.11
N PRO A 136 -12.22 -11.05 -9.70
CA PRO A 136 -11.17 -11.93 -10.22
C PRO A 136 -11.36 -13.37 -9.79
N GLY A 137 -11.23 -14.30 -10.74
CA GLY A 137 -11.37 -15.73 -10.47
C GLY A 137 -12.74 -16.08 -9.91
N ASP A 138 -12.76 -16.75 -8.79
CA ASP A 138 -13.97 -17.10 -8.03
C ASP A 138 -14.24 -16.15 -6.85
N GLY A 139 -13.41 -15.12 -6.69
CA GLY A 139 -13.54 -14.14 -5.62
C GLY A 139 -13.04 -14.60 -4.25
N THR A 140 -12.37 -15.75 -4.16
CA THR A 140 -11.88 -16.30 -2.89
C THR A 140 -10.48 -15.83 -2.50
N THR A 141 -9.80 -15.07 -3.38
CA THR A 141 -8.48 -14.51 -3.08
C THR A 141 -8.54 -13.59 -1.87
N VAL A 142 -7.66 -13.86 -0.90
CA VAL A 142 -7.62 -13.17 0.39
C VAL A 142 -6.64 -12.01 0.35
N SER A 143 -7.06 -10.88 0.89
CA SER A 143 -6.25 -9.68 1.08
C SER A 143 -6.49 -9.04 2.45
N GLN A 144 -5.68 -8.03 2.78
CA GLN A 144 -5.71 -7.35 4.06
C GLN A 144 -5.52 -5.84 3.86
N VAL A 145 -6.29 -5.05 4.57
CA VAL A 145 -6.20 -3.59 4.56
C VAL A 145 -6.10 -3.07 5.99
N GLY A 146 -5.52 -1.90 6.16
CA GLY A 146 -5.41 -1.25 7.46
C GLY A 146 -6.17 0.09 7.49
N HIS A 147 -6.97 0.32 8.53
CA HIS A 147 -7.65 1.59 8.70
C HIS A 147 -6.66 2.70 9.07
N VAL A 148 -6.83 3.89 8.49
CA VAL A 148 -5.92 5.02 8.68
C VAL A 148 -5.75 5.41 10.16
N ASP A 149 -6.82 5.38 10.95
CA ASP A 149 -6.74 5.71 12.39
C ASP A 149 -6.01 4.64 13.19
N ASP A 150 -6.16 3.36 12.82
CA ASP A 150 -5.38 2.28 13.42
C ASP A 150 -3.90 2.42 13.12
N GLN A 151 -3.56 2.78 11.88
CA GLN A 151 -2.17 3.00 11.48
C GLN A 151 -1.57 4.24 12.15
N ALA A 152 -2.33 5.32 12.30
CA ALA A 152 -1.88 6.50 13.04
C ALA A 152 -1.60 6.17 14.52
N ARG A 153 -2.48 5.40 15.18
CA ARG A 153 -2.26 4.94 16.57
C ARG A 153 -1.07 3.97 16.69
N ALA A 154 -0.80 3.18 15.65
CA ALA A 154 0.39 2.33 15.62
C ALA A 154 1.68 3.17 15.58
N LEU A 155 1.70 4.22 14.75
CA LEU A 155 2.83 5.15 14.72
C LEU A 155 3.04 5.81 16.08
N GLU A 156 1.98 6.28 16.71
CA GLU A 156 2.05 6.84 18.07
C GLU A 156 2.62 5.81 19.05
N ALA A 157 2.15 4.56 19.05
CA ALA A 157 2.67 3.52 19.92
C ALA A 157 4.15 3.20 19.63
N ILE A 158 4.59 3.21 18.39
CA ILE A 158 6.00 3.06 17.99
C ILE A 158 6.84 4.19 18.60
N THR A 159 6.39 5.44 18.51
CA THR A 159 7.14 6.59 19.04
C THR A 159 7.24 6.61 20.57
N GLN A 160 6.33 5.92 21.24
CA GLN A 160 6.34 5.78 22.71
C GLN A 160 7.14 4.56 23.21
N ALA A 161 7.62 3.71 22.30
CA ALA A 161 8.32 2.47 22.60
C ALA A 161 9.78 2.50 22.12
N PRO A 162 10.76 2.94 22.93
CA PRO A 162 12.17 3.04 22.53
C PRO A 162 12.76 1.71 22.01
N ALA A 163 12.22 0.58 22.45
CA ALA A 163 12.62 -0.74 21.97
C ALA A 163 12.32 -1.00 20.48
N THR A 164 11.62 -0.10 19.80
CA THR A 164 11.32 -0.17 18.37
C THR A 164 12.43 0.38 17.47
N VAL A 165 13.37 1.14 18.04
CA VAL A 165 14.56 1.60 17.30
C VAL A 165 15.42 0.41 16.87
N GLY A 166 15.88 0.45 15.62
CA GLY A 166 16.65 -0.65 15.00
C GLY A 166 15.77 -1.82 14.56
N LYS A 167 14.46 -1.63 14.44
CA LYS A 167 13.52 -2.69 14.04
C LYS A 167 12.66 -2.29 12.85
N ARG A 168 11.98 -3.29 12.31
CA ARG A 168 11.02 -3.16 11.21
C ARG A 168 9.70 -3.82 11.59
N TYR A 169 8.58 -3.25 11.09
CA TYR A 169 7.25 -3.69 11.44
C TYR A 169 6.30 -3.65 10.27
N ASN A 170 5.54 -4.72 10.07
CA ASN A 170 4.36 -4.69 9.23
C ASN A 170 3.23 -3.92 9.92
N LEU A 171 2.55 -3.08 9.16
CA LEU A 171 1.43 -2.29 9.64
C LEU A 171 0.20 -2.45 8.75
N THR A 172 -0.78 -3.17 9.27
CA THR A 172 -2.05 -3.47 8.58
C THR A 172 -3.16 -3.70 9.62
N GLY A 173 -4.38 -4.01 9.16
CA GLY A 173 -5.48 -4.41 10.03
C GLY A 173 -5.33 -5.85 10.55
N ARG A 174 -6.14 -6.23 11.53
CA ARG A 174 -6.18 -7.60 12.08
C ARG A 174 -6.92 -8.57 11.15
N HIS A 175 -7.97 -8.05 10.49
CA HIS A 175 -8.87 -8.86 9.70
C HIS A 175 -8.44 -8.91 8.24
N PHE A 176 -8.73 -10.00 7.61
CA PHE A 176 -8.53 -10.19 6.17
C PHE A 176 -9.86 -10.61 5.56
N GLN A 177 -10.03 -10.30 4.30
CA GLN A 177 -11.25 -10.55 3.54
C GLN A 177 -10.94 -11.16 2.18
N THR A 178 -11.92 -11.89 1.65
CA THR A 178 -11.90 -12.29 0.25
C THR A 178 -12.30 -11.13 -0.65
N ASP A 179 -11.97 -11.20 -1.93
CA ASP A 179 -12.40 -10.21 -2.92
C ASP A 179 -13.93 -10.09 -2.94
N LEU A 180 -14.63 -11.24 -2.91
CA LEU A 180 -16.09 -11.27 -2.85
C LEU A 180 -16.62 -10.68 -1.55
N GLY A 181 -15.99 -11.02 -0.40
CA GLY A 181 -16.35 -10.48 0.91
C GLY A 181 -16.19 -8.97 0.99
N TYR A 182 -15.13 -8.42 0.36
CA TYR A 182 -14.90 -6.97 0.29
C TYR A 182 -16.05 -6.27 -0.44
N VAL A 183 -16.45 -6.77 -1.61
CA VAL A 183 -17.55 -6.20 -2.39
C VAL A 183 -18.89 -6.35 -1.66
N ALA A 184 -19.16 -7.53 -1.11
CA ALA A 184 -20.42 -7.81 -0.42
C ALA A 184 -20.59 -6.92 0.82
N THR A 185 -19.54 -6.75 1.63
CA THR A 185 -19.57 -5.86 2.80
C THR A 185 -19.83 -4.41 2.40
N THR A 186 -19.14 -3.93 1.35
CA THR A 186 -19.33 -2.58 0.86
C THR A 186 -20.74 -2.35 0.31
N ALA A 187 -21.26 -3.30 -0.50
CA ALA A 187 -22.60 -3.22 -1.06
C ALA A 187 -23.70 -3.24 0.03
N ALA A 188 -23.54 -4.12 1.04
CA ALA A 188 -24.45 -4.19 2.17
C ALA A 188 -24.48 -2.89 2.96
N HIS A 189 -23.33 -2.23 3.15
CA HIS A 189 -23.25 -0.97 3.87
C HIS A 189 -24.02 0.17 3.16
N ILE A 190 -23.90 0.28 1.84
CA ILE A 190 -24.65 1.26 1.06
C ILE A 190 -26.08 0.80 0.71
N GLY A 191 -26.48 -0.38 1.10
CA GLY A 191 -27.86 -0.88 0.90
C GLY A 191 -28.20 -1.24 -0.54
N VAL A 192 -27.24 -1.70 -1.33
CA VAL A 192 -27.45 -2.09 -2.73
C VAL A 192 -27.13 -3.55 -2.98
N GLU A 193 -27.79 -4.16 -3.97
CA GLU A 193 -27.45 -5.50 -4.48
C GLU A 193 -26.42 -5.35 -5.60
N PRO A 194 -25.22 -5.95 -5.49
CA PRO A 194 -24.17 -5.77 -6.48
C PRO A 194 -24.39 -6.64 -7.73
N ASP A 195 -24.22 -6.09 -8.94
CA ASP A 195 -24.12 -6.87 -10.18
C ASP A 195 -22.68 -7.40 -10.32
N LEU A 196 -22.47 -8.66 -9.90
CA LEU A 196 -21.15 -9.29 -9.90
C LEU A 196 -20.86 -9.98 -11.24
N ARG A 197 -19.66 -9.71 -11.79
CA ARG A 197 -19.16 -10.36 -13.01
C ARG A 197 -17.82 -11.02 -12.72
N PHE A 198 -17.78 -12.34 -12.76
CA PHE A 198 -16.58 -13.12 -12.53
C PHE A 198 -15.72 -13.17 -13.78
N ILE A 199 -14.45 -12.84 -13.64
CA ILE A 199 -13.49 -12.78 -14.73
C ILE A 199 -12.30 -13.69 -14.40
N PRO A 200 -11.84 -14.55 -15.33
CA PRO A 200 -10.66 -15.38 -15.10
C PRO A 200 -9.45 -14.54 -14.63
N ALA A 201 -8.71 -15.05 -13.65
CA ALA A 201 -7.55 -14.35 -13.11
C ALA A 201 -6.52 -13.99 -14.20
N ALA A 202 -6.30 -14.88 -15.17
CA ALA A 202 -5.42 -14.60 -16.32
C ALA A 202 -5.90 -13.42 -17.17
N THR A 203 -7.21 -13.22 -17.31
CA THR A 203 -7.77 -12.06 -18.01
C THR A 203 -7.52 -10.78 -17.22
N MET A 204 -7.61 -10.84 -15.90
CA MET A 204 -7.28 -9.71 -15.02
C MET A 204 -5.78 -9.39 -15.06
N ASP A 205 -4.90 -10.39 -15.13
CA ASP A 205 -3.46 -10.19 -15.32
C ASP A 205 -3.20 -9.48 -16.66
N ALA A 206 -3.81 -9.93 -17.77
CA ALA A 206 -3.66 -9.31 -19.09
C ALA A 206 -4.18 -7.86 -19.13
N LEU A 207 -5.27 -7.56 -18.42
CA LEU A 207 -5.76 -6.20 -18.23
C LEU A 207 -4.78 -5.34 -17.44
N TRP A 208 -4.21 -5.90 -16.39
CA TRP A 208 -3.19 -5.22 -15.57
C TRP A 208 -1.92 -4.93 -16.35
N ASP A 209 -1.48 -5.88 -17.15
CA ASP A 209 -0.28 -5.75 -17.98
C ASP A 209 -0.51 -4.87 -19.23
N GLY A 210 -1.76 -4.44 -19.47
CA GLY A 210 -2.13 -3.60 -20.60
C GLY A 210 -2.16 -4.35 -21.94
N GLU A 211 -2.24 -5.68 -21.90
CA GLU A 211 -2.43 -6.53 -23.07
C GLU A 211 -3.87 -6.53 -23.58
N LEU A 212 -4.81 -6.25 -22.67
CA LEU A 212 -6.25 -6.11 -22.94
C LEU A 212 -6.73 -4.74 -22.46
N ASP A 213 -7.69 -4.17 -23.19
CA ASP A 213 -8.47 -3.00 -22.76
C ASP A 213 -9.90 -3.43 -22.42
N LEU A 214 -10.46 -2.79 -21.39
CA LEU A 214 -11.89 -2.85 -21.11
C LEU A 214 -12.56 -1.65 -21.77
N GLU A 215 -13.29 -1.87 -22.83
CA GLU A 215 -14.27 -0.88 -23.31
C GLU A 215 -15.52 -0.98 -22.41
N VAL A 216 -15.66 -0.01 -21.53
CA VAL A 216 -16.90 0.18 -20.78
C VAL A 216 -17.74 1.15 -21.59
N ASP A 217 -18.77 0.64 -22.26
CA ASP A 217 -19.76 1.51 -22.87
C ASP A 217 -20.42 2.38 -21.80
N SER A 218 -20.16 3.68 -21.88
CA SER A 218 -20.65 4.68 -20.92
C SER A 218 -22.18 4.83 -20.93
N GLY A 219 -22.89 4.19 -21.82
CA GLY A 219 -24.33 4.31 -22.01
C GLY A 219 -25.16 3.07 -21.71
N SER A 220 -24.55 1.89 -21.57
CA SER A 220 -25.29 0.64 -21.38
C SER A 220 -24.94 -0.02 -20.03
N LYS A 221 -25.98 -0.38 -19.28
CA LYS A 221 -25.84 -1.20 -18.05
C LYS A 221 -25.31 -2.62 -18.30
N ALA A 222 -25.14 -3.04 -19.56
CA ALA A 222 -25.11 -4.46 -19.91
C ALA A 222 -23.81 -4.99 -20.51
N ASN A 223 -22.88 -4.19 -21.04
CA ASN A 223 -21.76 -4.76 -21.79
C ASN A 223 -20.39 -4.26 -21.26
N ILE A 224 -19.65 -5.20 -20.70
CA ILE A 224 -18.19 -5.13 -20.58
C ILE A 224 -17.66 -5.91 -21.79
N ASP A 225 -17.16 -5.20 -22.79
CA ASP A 225 -16.49 -5.82 -23.95
C ASP A 225 -14.97 -5.83 -23.67
N ILE A 226 -14.37 -6.99 -23.68
CA ILE A 226 -12.93 -7.17 -23.47
C ILE A 226 -12.31 -7.32 -24.87
N ARG A 227 -11.55 -6.33 -25.31
CA ARG A 227 -10.89 -6.36 -26.61
C ARG A 227 -9.38 -6.22 -26.48
N THR A 228 -8.66 -6.95 -27.32
CA THR A 228 -7.24 -6.71 -27.58
C THR A 228 -7.08 -5.53 -28.52
N SER A 229 -6.42 -4.46 -28.10
CA SER A 229 -6.15 -3.29 -28.94
C SER A 229 -4.64 -3.12 -29.13
N PRO A 230 -4.20 -2.81 -30.39
CA PRO A 230 -2.80 -2.47 -30.65
C PRO A 230 -2.33 -1.25 -29.87
N GLU A 231 -3.24 -0.32 -29.57
CA GLU A 231 -2.96 0.89 -28.81
C GLU A 231 -2.82 0.59 -27.30
N ALA A 232 -3.37 -0.50 -26.78
CA ALA A 232 -3.18 -0.94 -25.41
C ALA A 232 -1.70 -1.19 -25.11
N ARG A 233 -0.95 -1.73 -26.08
CA ARG A 233 0.50 -1.95 -25.97
C ARG A 233 1.31 -0.66 -25.92
N GLN A 234 0.86 0.42 -26.55
CA GLN A 234 1.55 1.72 -26.53
C GLN A 234 1.27 2.52 -25.24
N ARG A 235 0.18 2.21 -24.55
CA ARG A 235 -0.23 2.88 -23.29
C ARG A 235 0.42 2.30 -22.05
N GLN A 236 1.26 1.28 -22.16
CA GLN A 236 1.99 0.63 -21.05
C GLN A 236 2.83 1.59 -20.19
N GLN A 237 3.03 2.83 -20.62
CA GLN A 237 3.98 3.76 -19.97
C GLN A 237 3.39 4.63 -18.85
N SER A 238 2.10 4.59 -18.55
CA SER A 238 1.58 5.38 -17.43
C SER A 238 0.94 4.53 -16.35
N VAL A 239 1.53 4.55 -15.15
CA VAL A 239 1.01 3.95 -13.91
C VAL A 239 -0.47 4.32 -13.66
N ARG A 240 -0.89 5.52 -14.06
CA ARG A 240 -2.28 5.99 -13.95
C ARG A 240 -3.28 5.17 -14.79
N HIS A 241 -2.86 4.62 -15.92
CA HIS A 241 -3.73 3.79 -16.76
C HIS A 241 -3.96 2.40 -16.18
N ARG A 242 -2.93 1.80 -15.60
CA ARG A 242 -3.03 0.48 -14.94
C ARG A 242 -4.05 0.46 -13.81
N PHE A 243 -4.10 1.51 -13.00
CA PHE A 243 -5.10 1.64 -11.93
C PHE A 243 -6.52 1.87 -12.44
N ARG A 244 -6.68 2.41 -13.63
CA ARG A 244 -7.99 2.79 -14.19
C ARG A 244 -8.86 1.59 -14.55
N PHE A 245 -8.25 0.46 -14.87
CA PHE A 245 -8.92 -0.75 -15.37
C PHE A 245 -8.82 -1.94 -14.40
N ALA A 246 -7.83 -1.95 -13.53
CA ALA A 246 -7.49 -3.08 -12.70
C ALA A 246 -8.47 -3.34 -11.57
N SER A 247 -9.73 -3.15 -11.83
CA SER A 247 -10.77 -3.46 -10.89
C SER A 247 -11.02 -2.44 -9.80
N VAL A 248 -12.16 -2.53 -9.36
CA VAL A 248 -12.73 -1.96 -8.17
C VAL A 248 -12.14 -2.59 -6.92
N ILE A 249 -11.51 -3.75 -7.04
CA ILE A 249 -10.86 -4.47 -5.96
C ILE A 249 -9.41 -4.02 -5.87
N PRO A 250 -9.01 -3.41 -4.75
CA PRO A 250 -7.68 -2.83 -4.64
C PRO A 250 -6.58 -3.89 -4.65
N ARG A 251 -5.52 -3.64 -5.41
CA ARG A 251 -4.26 -4.39 -5.40
C ARG A 251 -3.09 -3.42 -5.30
N LEU A 252 -2.11 -3.75 -4.45
CA LEU A 252 -0.94 -2.90 -4.23
C LEU A 252 0.11 -3.09 -5.30
N ALA A 253 0.47 -4.32 -5.55
CA ALA A 253 1.55 -4.64 -6.46
C ALA A 253 1.36 -6.03 -7.08
N PRO A 254 1.61 -6.19 -8.37
CA PRO A 254 1.38 -7.45 -9.07
C PRO A 254 2.32 -8.58 -8.64
N ASN A 255 3.50 -8.27 -8.09
CA ASN A 255 4.45 -9.28 -7.64
C ASN A 255 3.95 -10.09 -6.44
N ILE A 256 3.32 -9.43 -5.46
CA ILE A 256 2.81 -10.08 -4.25
C ILE A 256 1.29 -10.23 -4.27
N HIS A 257 0.59 -9.39 -5.00
CA HIS A 257 -0.85 -9.22 -4.97
C HIS A 257 -1.50 -9.54 -6.31
N ARG A 258 -1.23 -10.73 -6.83
CA ARG A 258 -1.91 -11.19 -8.04
C ARG A 258 -3.35 -11.58 -7.74
N TRP A 259 -4.17 -11.66 -8.79
CA TRP A 259 -5.60 -11.93 -8.72
C TRP A 259 -5.97 -13.33 -8.21
N ASN A 260 -5.01 -14.22 -8.12
CA ASN A 260 -5.14 -15.59 -7.65
C ASN A 260 -4.18 -15.91 -6.49
N ARG A 261 -3.60 -14.89 -5.85
CA ARG A 261 -2.64 -15.08 -4.76
C ARG A 261 -3.12 -14.38 -3.50
N ASN A 262 -3.24 -15.18 -2.44
CA ASN A 262 -3.53 -14.66 -1.11
C ASN A 262 -2.35 -13.86 -0.56
N VAL A 263 -2.65 -12.75 0.11
CA VAL A 263 -1.65 -11.92 0.78
C VAL A 263 -2.15 -11.51 2.15
N VAL A 264 -1.43 -11.95 3.18
CA VAL A 264 -1.70 -11.64 4.58
C VAL A 264 -0.36 -11.32 5.27
N PHE A 265 -0.32 -10.26 6.04
CA PHE A 265 0.88 -9.81 6.76
C PHE A 265 0.73 -10.06 8.26
N GLY A 266 1.80 -10.57 8.88
CA GLY A 266 1.89 -10.71 10.34
C GLY A 266 2.15 -9.36 10.98
N ILE A 267 1.47 -9.07 12.08
CA ILE A 267 1.63 -7.85 12.89
C ILE A 267 2.06 -8.15 14.33
N ASP A 268 2.45 -9.39 14.60
CA ASP A 268 2.72 -9.84 15.96
C ASP A 268 3.97 -9.19 16.56
N ALA A 269 4.96 -8.84 15.73
CA ALA A 269 6.14 -8.12 16.20
C ALA A 269 5.76 -6.73 16.72
N LEU A 270 4.96 -5.98 15.97
CA LEU A 270 4.48 -4.67 16.39
C LEU A 270 3.63 -4.73 17.65
N ARG A 271 2.69 -5.68 17.70
CA ARG A 271 1.83 -5.90 18.89
C ARG A 271 2.64 -6.21 20.13
N ARG A 272 3.58 -7.11 20.03
CA ARG A 272 4.45 -7.52 21.15
C ARG A 272 5.28 -6.37 21.69
N ASP A 273 5.87 -5.56 20.79
CA ASP A 273 6.84 -4.55 21.17
C ASP A 273 6.18 -3.23 21.64
N THR A 274 4.93 -2.97 21.23
CA THR A 274 4.22 -1.71 21.52
C THR A 274 2.92 -1.88 22.30
N GLY A 275 2.37 -3.08 22.37
CA GLY A 275 1.01 -3.30 22.91
C GLY A 275 -0.11 -2.77 22.01
N TRP A 276 0.20 -2.27 20.82
CA TRP A 276 -0.81 -1.76 19.90
C TRP A 276 -1.70 -2.88 19.36
N GLU A 277 -2.98 -2.57 19.19
CA GLU A 277 -3.97 -3.44 18.58
C GLU A 277 -4.85 -2.67 17.58
N PRO A 278 -5.06 -3.21 16.35
CA PRO A 278 -6.02 -2.61 15.43
C PRO A 278 -7.45 -2.80 15.93
N ARG A 279 -8.29 -1.79 15.77
CA ARG A 279 -9.68 -1.73 16.27
C ARG A 279 -10.71 -1.89 15.18
N HIS A 280 -10.36 -1.51 13.94
CA HIS A 280 -11.30 -1.52 12.83
C HIS A 280 -11.27 -2.85 12.09
N ASP A 281 -12.46 -3.33 11.72
CA ASP A 281 -12.68 -4.37 10.73
C ASP A 281 -13.19 -3.77 9.42
N LEU A 282 -13.42 -4.60 8.39
CA LEU A 282 -13.87 -4.09 7.11
C LEU A 282 -15.23 -3.38 7.21
N ALA A 283 -16.15 -3.88 8.01
CA ALA A 283 -17.47 -3.27 8.16
C ALA A 283 -17.39 -1.85 8.74
N SER A 284 -16.57 -1.67 9.79
CA SER A 284 -16.33 -0.35 10.38
C SER A 284 -15.44 0.57 9.52
N MET A 285 -14.70 0.02 8.54
CA MET A 285 -13.90 0.81 7.61
C MET A 285 -14.75 1.43 6.50
N VAL A 286 -15.85 0.78 6.09
CA VAL A 286 -16.74 1.25 5.03
C VAL A 286 -17.89 2.08 5.57
N ALA A 287 -18.11 2.08 6.88
CA ALA A 287 -19.06 2.92 7.60
C ALA A 287 -18.59 4.38 7.65
#